data_62451f168a85dab313c0e969c3af8a97
#
_entry.id   62451f168a85dab313c0e969c3af8a97
#
_cell.length_a   1.000
_cell.length_b   1.000
_cell.length_c   1.000
_cell.angle_alpha   90.00
_cell.angle_beta   90.00
_cell.angle_gamma   90.00
#
_symmetry.space_group_name_H-M   'P 1'
#
loop_
_entity.id
_entity.type
_entity.pdbx_description
1 polymer ?
#
loop_
_entity_poly.entity_id
_entity_poly.type
_entity_poly.pdbx_seq_one_letter_code
_entity_poly.pdbx_strand_id
1 'polypeptide(L)'
;MLRRYALPALSLTGIALLLTVQSASAAEPSKDIVVFDFEMMDSSAAAGIIPQDEHDTRYLRESTQAAKDFLLSTGQYRIVDAKPAAGDLAKAGALRDCKGCEAPIAEKLGGQLAMTGIVNRVSRTEYELLIKVVDADTGAQVAIGYTGLRMGANYSWPRGAKWVMERRIAANLSAK
;
A
#
# COMPACT_ATOMS: atom_id res chain seq x y z
N MET A 1 89.12 -29.86 14.89
CA MET A 1 88.21 -29.58 13.76
C MET A 1 86.80 -29.88 14.23
N LEU A 2 86.04 -28.87 14.71
CA LEU A 2 84.65 -29.03 15.15
C LEU A 2 83.76 -28.46 14.08
N ARG A 3 82.83 -29.26 13.51
CA ARG A 3 81.91 -28.95 12.50
C ARG A 3 80.56 -28.67 13.18
N ARG A 4 80.13 -27.38 13.18
CA ARG A 4 78.84 -26.95 13.73
C ARG A 4 77.73 -27.19 12.71
N TYR A 5 76.75 -27.96 13.08
CA TYR A 5 75.53 -28.12 12.29
C TYR A 5 74.50 -27.06 12.75
N ALA A 6 74.05 -26.20 11.82
CA ALA A 6 72.96 -25.26 12.03
C ALA A 6 71.65 -25.95 11.70
N LEU A 7 70.67 -25.91 12.62
CA LEU A 7 69.27 -26.31 12.40
C LEU A 7 68.49 -25.19 11.80
N PRO A 8 67.62 -25.41 10.77
CA PRO A 8 66.72 -24.41 10.29
C PRO A 8 65.50 -24.31 11.17
N ALA A 9 65.09 -23.05 11.53
CA ALA A 9 63.90 -22.74 12.23
C ALA A 9 62.70 -22.87 11.25
N LEU A 10 61.72 -23.75 11.56
CA LEU A 10 60.40 -23.79 10.89
C LEU A 10 59.53 -22.67 11.45
N SER A 11 59.24 -21.69 10.62
CA SER A 11 58.21 -20.66 10.89
C SER A 11 56.83 -21.22 10.56
N LEU A 12 56.01 -21.48 11.60
CA LEU A 12 54.58 -21.77 11.43
C LEU A 12 53.84 -20.47 11.16
N THR A 13 53.47 -20.27 9.91
CA THR A 13 52.54 -19.21 9.51
C THR A 13 51.11 -19.68 9.81
N GLY A 14 50.51 -19.20 10.91
CA GLY A 14 49.12 -19.45 11.27
C GLY A 14 48.22 -18.64 10.35
N ILE A 15 47.46 -19.33 9.48
CA ILE A 15 46.37 -18.73 8.71
C ILE A 15 45.16 -18.57 9.63
N ALA A 16 44.90 -17.34 10.09
CA ALA A 16 43.67 -17.02 10.81
C ALA A 16 42.49 -16.94 9.81
N LEU A 17 41.65 -17.97 9.81
CA LEU A 17 40.40 -18.00 9.02
C LEU A 17 39.36 -17.09 9.70
N LEU A 18 39.22 -15.87 9.20
CA LEU A 18 38.17 -14.94 9.62
C LEU A 18 36.81 -15.45 9.09
N LEU A 19 36.06 -16.11 9.95
CA LEU A 19 34.64 -16.42 9.71
C LEU A 19 33.82 -15.13 9.78
N THR A 20 33.53 -14.54 8.65
CA THR A 20 32.55 -13.46 8.56
C THR A 20 31.13 -14.04 8.77
N VAL A 21 30.58 -13.83 9.97
CA VAL A 21 29.19 -14.12 10.26
C VAL A 21 28.37 -13.09 9.51
N GLN A 22 27.84 -13.45 8.34
CA GLN A 22 26.82 -12.66 7.66
C GLN A 22 25.53 -12.81 8.46
N SER A 23 25.16 -11.76 9.21
CA SER A 23 23.84 -11.63 9.81
C SER A 23 22.85 -11.53 8.67
N ALA A 24 22.13 -12.62 8.38
CA ALA A 24 20.95 -12.57 7.55
C ALA A 24 19.94 -11.65 8.26
N SER A 25 19.73 -10.44 7.75
CA SER A 25 18.66 -9.57 8.19
C SER A 25 17.35 -10.32 7.88
N ALA A 26 16.68 -10.82 8.91
CA ALA A 26 15.34 -11.36 8.77
C ALA A 26 14.48 -10.20 8.23
N ALA A 27 13.94 -10.36 7.01
CA ALA A 27 12.97 -9.42 6.47
C ALA A 27 11.82 -9.36 7.46
N GLU A 28 11.42 -8.14 7.87
CA GLU A 28 10.24 -7.96 8.70
C GLU A 28 9.03 -8.61 8.02
N PRO A 29 8.15 -9.29 8.79
CA PRO A 29 6.98 -9.94 8.20
C PRO A 29 6.13 -8.89 7.47
N SER A 30 5.79 -9.15 6.23
CA SER A 30 4.93 -8.28 5.43
C SER A 30 3.55 -8.18 6.08
N LYS A 31 3.01 -6.96 6.20
CA LYS A 31 1.65 -6.72 6.72
C LYS A 31 0.59 -7.07 5.67
N ASP A 32 -0.46 -7.75 6.10
CA ASP A 32 -1.59 -8.08 5.24
C ASP A 32 -2.54 -6.89 5.12
N ILE A 33 -2.80 -6.46 3.89
CA ILE A 33 -3.69 -5.33 3.61
C ILE A 33 -4.77 -5.70 2.59
N VAL A 34 -6.02 -5.44 2.92
CA VAL A 34 -7.13 -5.50 1.98
C VAL A 34 -7.26 -4.14 1.30
N VAL A 35 -7.12 -4.10 -0.02
CA VAL A 35 -7.36 -2.90 -0.81
C VAL A 35 -8.69 -3.07 -1.52
N PHE A 36 -9.70 -2.36 -1.04
CA PHE A 36 -11.02 -2.34 -1.67
C PHE A 36 -11.02 -1.53 -2.95
N ASP A 37 -11.95 -1.84 -3.84
CA ASP A 37 -12.10 -1.05 -5.06
C ASP A 37 -12.46 0.40 -4.73
N PHE A 38 -11.82 1.33 -5.41
CA PHE A 38 -12.08 2.75 -5.21
C PHE A 38 -13.49 3.10 -5.71
N GLU A 39 -14.14 3.99 -5.01
CA GLU A 39 -15.52 4.39 -5.25
C GLU A 39 -15.61 5.83 -5.73
N MET A 40 -16.66 6.12 -6.49
CA MET A 40 -16.98 7.49 -6.87
C MET A 40 -18.04 8.08 -5.95
N MET A 41 -17.81 9.31 -5.54
CA MET A 41 -18.80 10.19 -4.91
C MET A 41 -19.05 11.37 -5.83
N ASP A 42 -20.26 11.88 -5.86
CA ASP A 42 -20.61 13.08 -6.62
C ASP A 42 -21.19 14.13 -5.67
N SER A 43 -20.43 15.19 -5.41
CA SER A 43 -20.84 16.36 -4.64
C SER A 43 -21.07 17.59 -5.52
N SER A 44 -21.06 17.43 -6.84
CA SER A 44 -21.29 18.52 -7.79
C SER A 44 -22.73 19.00 -7.76
N ALA A 45 -22.98 20.16 -8.35
CA ALA A 45 -24.34 20.66 -8.56
C ALA A 45 -25.20 19.76 -9.46
N ALA A 46 -24.58 18.80 -10.16
CA ALA A 46 -25.24 17.81 -11.02
C ALA A 46 -25.32 16.41 -10.36
N ALA A 47 -25.12 16.33 -9.05
CA ALA A 47 -25.21 15.08 -8.30
C ALA A 47 -26.58 14.40 -8.51
N GLY A 48 -26.55 13.12 -8.84
CA GLY A 48 -27.76 12.35 -9.18
C GLY A 48 -28.33 12.60 -10.59
N ILE A 49 -27.78 13.56 -11.36
CA ILE A 49 -28.20 13.85 -12.74
C ILE A 49 -27.22 13.23 -13.75
N ILE A 50 -25.91 13.34 -13.49
CA ILE A 50 -24.86 12.77 -14.35
C ILE A 50 -24.38 11.46 -13.72
N PRO A 51 -24.75 10.29 -14.28
CA PRO A 51 -24.31 9.02 -13.73
C PRO A 51 -22.80 8.83 -13.91
N GLN A 52 -22.25 7.89 -13.15
CA GLN A 52 -20.93 7.35 -13.40
C GLN A 52 -20.92 6.63 -14.76
N ASP A 53 -19.96 6.93 -15.59
CA ASP A 53 -19.81 6.31 -16.92
C ASP A 53 -18.72 5.22 -16.95
N GLU A 54 -18.48 4.65 -18.13
CA GLU A 54 -17.46 3.61 -18.32
C GLU A 54 -16.03 4.15 -18.14
N HIS A 55 -15.80 5.42 -18.46
CA HIS A 55 -14.52 6.09 -18.23
C HIS A 55 -14.24 6.23 -16.74
N ASP A 56 -15.20 6.70 -15.98
CA ASP A 56 -15.10 6.81 -14.54
C ASP A 56 -14.80 5.44 -13.92
N THR A 57 -15.57 4.42 -14.32
CA THR A 57 -15.41 3.04 -13.84
C THR A 57 -14.02 2.50 -14.13
N ARG A 58 -13.49 2.75 -15.33
CA ARG A 58 -12.14 2.35 -15.70
C ARG A 58 -11.09 3.08 -14.86
N TYR A 59 -11.21 4.38 -14.69
CA TYR A 59 -10.27 5.17 -13.91
C TYR A 59 -10.26 4.82 -12.42
N LEU A 60 -11.40 4.43 -11.85
CA LEU A 60 -11.46 3.89 -10.48
C LEU A 60 -10.66 2.60 -10.37
N ARG A 61 -10.85 1.65 -11.30
CA ARG A 61 -10.07 0.39 -11.31
C ARG A 61 -8.57 0.64 -11.47
N GLU A 62 -8.18 1.51 -12.40
CA GLU A 62 -6.78 1.87 -12.62
C GLU A 62 -6.17 2.57 -11.39
N SER A 63 -6.95 3.39 -10.67
CA SER A 63 -6.53 4.03 -9.43
C SER A 63 -6.35 3.03 -8.30
N THR A 64 -7.27 2.08 -8.17
CA THR A 64 -7.14 0.95 -7.23
C THR A 64 -5.88 0.15 -7.53
N GLN A 65 -5.65 -0.16 -8.81
CA GLN A 65 -4.45 -0.91 -9.21
C GLN A 65 -3.17 -0.13 -8.92
N ALA A 66 -3.13 1.17 -9.21
CA ALA A 66 -1.96 2.01 -8.91
C ALA A 66 -1.62 2.03 -7.40
N ALA A 67 -2.63 2.02 -6.53
CA ALA A 67 -2.42 1.91 -5.09
C ALA A 67 -1.87 0.53 -4.68
N LYS A 68 -2.41 -0.56 -5.26
CA LYS A 68 -1.91 -1.93 -5.05
C LYS A 68 -0.46 -2.08 -5.51
N ASP A 69 -0.13 -1.60 -6.70
CA ASP A 69 1.21 -1.68 -7.28
C ASP A 69 2.23 -0.92 -6.41
N PHE A 70 1.84 0.24 -5.89
CA PHE A 70 2.68 0.97 -4.95
C PHE A 70 2.97 0.15 -3.70
N LEU A 71 1.96 -0.42 -3.04
CA LEU A 71 2.14 -1.23 -1.83
C LEU A 71 3.06 -2.43 -2.10
N LEU A 72 2.85 -3.15 -3.20
CA LEU A 72 3.69 -4.28 -3.60
C LEU A 72 5.14 -3.86 -3.86
N SER A 73 5.35 -2.68 -4.46
CA SER A 73 6.70 -2.17 -4.75
C SER A 73 7.53 -1.89 -3.51
N THR A 74 6.90 -1.68 -2.35
CA THR A 74 7.60 -1.47 -1.07
C THR A 74 8.15 -2.76 -0.47
N GLY A 75 7.63 -3.92 -0.86
CA GLY A 75 7.96 -5.22 -0.27
C GLY A 75 7.46 -5.42 1.17
N GLN A 76 6.76 -4.43 1.74
CA GLN A 76 6.31 -4.44 3.13
C GLN A 76 4.88 -4.96 3.30
N TYR A 77 4.14 -5.09 2.21
CA TYR A 77 2.72 -5.45 2.24
C TYR A 77 2.42 -6.65 1.35
N ARG A 78 1.48 -7.47 1.82
CA ARG A 78 0.84 -8.53 1.03
C ARG A 78 -0.61 -8.12 0.80
N ILE A 79 -1.04 -8.08 -0.47
CA ILE A 79 -2.43 -7.75 -0.81
C ILE A 79 -3.30 -8.98 -0.59
N VAL A 80 -4.32 -8.84 0.25
CA VAL A 80 -5.35 -9.85 0.47
C VAL A 80 -6.49 -9.62 -0.53
N ASP A 81 -6.95 -10.69 -1.18
CA ASP A 81 -8.06 -10.61 -2.14
C ASP A 81 -9.39 -10.31 -1.43
N ALA A 82 -10.11 -9.29 -1.88
CA ALA A 82 -11.40 -8.91 -1.34
C ALA A 82 -12.59 -9.71 -1.91
N LYS A 83 -12.39 -10.48 -2.99
CA LYS A 83 -13.47 -11.24 -3.64
C LYS A 83 -14.23 -12.17 -2.72
N PRO A 84 -13.62 -12.91 -1.75
CA PRO A 84 -14.36 -13.76 -0.84
C PRO A 84 -15.40 -13.01 0.01
N ALA A 85 -15.23 -11.69 0.21
CA ALA A 85 -16.18 -10.85 0.95
C ALA A 85 -17.28 -10.22 0.07
N ALA A 86 -17.45 -10.63 -1.18
CA ALA A 86 -18.42 -10.03 -2.10
C ALA A 86 -19.85 -9.95 -1.50
N GLY A 87 -20.27 -10.96 -0.73
CA GLY A 87 -21.56 -10.95 -0.04
C GLY A 87 -21.66 -9.91 1.08
N ASP A 88 -20.58 -9.70 1.83
CA ASP A 88 -20.53 -8.70 2.90
C ASP A 88 -20.47 -7.30 2.31
N LEU A 89 -19.69 -7.11 1.22
CA LEU A 89 -19.62 -5.86 0.47
C LEU A 89 -20.98 -5.48 -0.13
N ALA A 90 -21.69 -6.45 -0.71
CA ALA A 90 -23.04 -6.21 -1.25
C ALA A 90 -24.04 -5.78 -0.16
N LYS A 91 -23.92 -6.32 1.06
CA LYS A 91 -24.75 -5.94 2.21
C LYS A 91 -24.38 -4.56 2.76
N ALA A 92 -23.10 -4.25 2.79
CA ALA A 92 -22.59 -2.96 3.28
C ALA A 92 -22.98 -1.81 2.34
N GLY A 93 -23.18 -2.09 1.06
CA GLY A 93 -23.36 -1.08 0.03
C GLY A 93 -22.05 -0.33 -0.25
N ALA A 94 -22.12 0.98 -0.46
CA ALA A 94 -20.92 1.76 -0.69
C ALA A 94 -20.10 1.89 0.62
N LEU A 95 -18.82 1.49 0.57
CA LEU A 95 -17.93 1.56 1.73
C LEU A 95 -17.73 2.98 2.25
N ARG A 96 -17.81 3.98 1.36
CA ARG A 96 -17.73 5.39 1.76
C ARG A 96 -18.86 5.81 2.70
N ASP A 97 -20.00 5.11 2.69
CA ASP A 97 -21.21 5.46 3.45
C ASP A 97 -21.40 4.59 4.69
N CYS A 98 -20.65 3.51 4.85
CA CYS A 98 -20.87 2.49 5.87
C CYS A 98 -20.26 2.78 7.26
N LYS A 99 -19.63 3.92 7.44
CA LYS A 99 -19.10 4.39 8.74
C LYS A 99 -18.12 3.41 9.43
N GLY A 100 -17.23 2.79 8.64
CA GLY A 100 -16.14 1.95 9.19
C GLY A 100 -16.33 0.46 8.97
N CYS A 101 -17.26 0.00 8.13
CA CYS A 101 -17.44 -1.42 7.83
C CYS A 101 -16.25 -2.04 7.08
N GLU A 102 -15.38 -1.24 6.49
CA GLU A 102 -14.15 -1.71 5.83
C GLU A 102 -13.25 -2.49 6.80
N ALA A 103 -13.17 -2.07 8.07
CA ALA A 103 -12.32 -2.71 9.06
C ALA A 103 -12.76 -4.16 9.36
N PRO A 104 -13.98 -4.44 9.85
CA PRO A 104 -14.39 -5.81 10.14
C PRO A 104 -14.49 -6.70 8.88
N ILE A 105 -14.71 -6.13 7.69
CA ILE A 105 -14.66 -6.91 6.45
C ILE A 105 -13.22 -7.34 6.15
N ALA A 106 -12.25 -6.45 6.32
CA ALA A 106 -10.83 -6.76 6.11
C ALA A 106 -10.32 -7.76 7.15
N GLU A 107 -10.68 -7.61 8.43
CA GLU A 107 -10.33 -8.55 9.50
C GLU A 107 -10.83 -9.96 9.19
N LYS A 108 -12.07 -10.10 8.77
CA LYS A 108 -12.67 -11.39 8.36
C LYS A 108 -11.92 -12.06 7.21
N LEU A 109 -11.30 -11.29 6.33
CA LEU A 109 -10.45 -11.77 5.24
C LEU A 109 -9.02 -12.10 5.69
N GLY A 110 -8.67 -11.84 6.95
CA GLY A 110 -7.31 -12.01 7.49
C GLY A 110 -6.37 -10.83 7.19
N GLY A 111 -6.93 -9.68 6.77
CA GLY A 111 -6.16 -8.45 6.63
C GLY A 111 -5.92 -7.77 7.97
N GLN A 112 -4.73 -7.25 8.17
CA GLN A 112 -4.37 -6.41 9.33
C GLN A 112 -4.73 -4.94 9.08
N LEU A 113 -4.80 -4.56 7.81
CA LEU A 113 -5.12 -3.20 7.36
C LEU A 113 -6.23 -3.25 6.30
N ALA A 114 -7.05 -2.21 6.27
CA ALA A 114 -8.05 -1.96 5.24
C ALA A 114 -7.78 -0.63 4.55
N MET A 115 -7.73 -0.62 3.22
CA MET A 115 -7.57 0.58 2.42
C MET A 115 -8.81 0.82 1.58
N THR A 116 -9.33 2.04 1.63
CA THR A 116 -10.40 2.55 0.78
C THR A 116 -9.95 3.78 0.02
N GLY A 117 -10.52 4.01 -1.15
CA GLY A 117 -10.27 5.20 -1.96
C GLY A 117 -11.58 5.77 -2.48
N ILE A 118 -11.69 7.10 -2.46
CA ILE A 118 -12.87 7.83 -2.94
C ILE A 118 -12.41 8.88 -3.93
N VAL A 119 -12.97 8.85 -5.14
CA VAL A 119 -12.86 9.94 -6.10
C VAL A 119 -14.16 10.76 -6.03
N ASN A 120 -14.06 11.97 -5.53
CA ASN A 120 -15.18 12.89 -5.45
C ASN A 120 -15.24 13.80 -6.69
N ARG A 121 -16.35 13.77 -7.42
CA ARG A 121 -16.65 14.74 -8.48
C ARG A 121 -17.14 16.03 -7.82
N VAL A 122 -16.33 17.08 -7.80
CA VAL A 122 -16.68 18.41 -7.28
C VAL A 122 -17.38 19.23 -8.37
N SER A 123 -16.92 19.09 -9.62
CA SER A 123 -17.50 19.71 -10.79
C SER A 123 -17.21 18.89 -12.05
N ARG A 124 -17.62 19.37 -13.21
CA ARG A 124 -17.33 18.71 -14.51
C ARG A 124 -15.83 18.61 -14.83
N THR A 125 -15.00 19.45 -14.24
CA THR A 125 -13.57 19.56 -14.54
C THR A 125 -12.68 19.44 -13.29
N GLU A 126 -13.29 19.26 -12.13
CA GLU A 126 -12.58 19.20 -10.86
C GLU A 126 -13.03 17.99 -10.05
N TYR A 127 -12.05 17.20 -9.63
CA TYR A 127 -12.24 16.02 -8.81
C TYR A 127 -11.25 16.06 -7.64
N GLU A 128 -11.52 15.28 -6.63
CA GLU A 128 -10.64 15.06 -5.49
C GLU A 128 -10.48 13.56 -5.27
N LEU A 129 -9.29 13.14 -4.89
CA LEU A 129 -9.03 11.77 -4.49
C LEU A 129 -8.64 11.74 -3.03
N LEU A 130 -9.33 10.94 -2.25
CA LEU A 130 -9.04 10.61 -0.86
C LEU A 130 -8.66 9.12 -0.78
N ILE A 131 -7.56 8.80 -0.09
CA ILE A 131 -7.21 7.42 0.29
C ILE A 131 -7.11 7.37 1.81
N LYS A 132 -7.77 6.37 2.41
CA LYS A 132 -7.76 6.12 3.84
C LYS A 132 -7.30 4.69 4.11
N VAL A 133 -6.47 4.52 5.13
CA VAL A 133 -6.05 3.22 5.65
C VAL A 133 -6.44 3.16 7.12
N VAL A 134 -7.09 2.09 7.50
CA VAL A 134 -7.47 1.81 8.88
C VAL A 134 -6.87 0.48 9.33
N ASP A 135 -6.64 0.36 10.61
CA ASP A 135 -6.34 -0.89 11.28
C ASP A 135 -7.60 -1.77 11.29
N ALA A 136 -7.49 -3.03 10.88
CA ALA A 136 -8.66 -3.88 10.68
C ALA A 136 -9.28 -4.36 11.99
N ASP A 137 -8.50 -4.52 13.06
CA ASP A 137 -8.96 -4.96 14.38
C ASP A 137 -9.67 -3.83 15.13
N THR A 138 -9.06 -2.64 15.12
CA THR A 138 -9.55 -1.51 15.96
C THR A 138 -10.41 -0.51 15.19
N GLY A 139 -10.39 -0.53 13.86
CA GLY A 139 -10.99 0.51 13.02
C GLY A 139 -10.27 1.87 13.09
N ALA A 140 -9.16 1.95 13.83
CA ALA A 140 -8.42 3.20 13.99
C ALA A 140 -7.77 3.63 12.68
N GLN A 141 -7.85 4.92 12.37
CA GLN A 141 -7.18 5.48 11.18
C GLN A 141 -5.66 5.40 11.33
N VAL A 142 -5.00 4.70 10.41
CA VAL A 142 -3.54 4.57 10.33
C VAL A 142 -2.95 5.66 9.44
N ALA A 143 -3.57 5.86 8.28
CA ALA A 143 -3.12 6.87 7.32
C ALA A 143 -4.31 7.46 6.56
N ILE A 144 -4.17 8.71 6.18
CA ILE A 144 -5.10 9.39 5.28
C ILE A 144 -4.33 10.37 4.39
N GLY A 145 -4.72 10.46 3.14
CA GLY A 145 -4.14 11.40 2.19
C GLY A 145 -5.13 11.78 1.12
N TYR A 146 -5.02 13.01 0.64
CA TYR A 146 -5.86 13.48 -0.44
C TYR A 146 -5.09 14.36 -1.43
N THR A 147 -5.65 14.51 -2.63
CA THR A 147 -5.18 15.44 -3.65
C THR A 147 -6.33 15.91 -4.53
N GLY A 148 -6.30 17.16 -4.94
CA GLY A 148 -7.17 17.66 -6.00
C GLY A 148 -6.74 17.13 -7.36
N LEU A 149 -7.71 16.84 -8.21
CA LEU A 149 -7.56 16.31 -9.56
C LEU A 149 -8.21 17.27 -10.55
N ARG A 150 -7.40 17.97 -11.35
CA ARG A 150 -7.93 18.88 -12.36
C ARG A 150 -7.87 18.24 -13.73
N MET A 151 -8.96 18.29 -14.47
CA MET A 151 -8.98 17.87 -15.87
C MET A 151 -8.17 18.84 -16.73
N GLY A 152 -7.30 18.31 -17.53
CA GLY A 152 -6.41 19.05 -18.42
C GLY A 152 -4.95 18.64 -18.22
N ALA A 153 -4.15 18.74 -19.25
CA ALA A 153 -2.71 18.56 -19.29
C ALA A 153 -2.14 17.47 -18.34
N ASN A 154 -2.22 16.21 -18.75
CA ASN A 154 -1.52 15.08 -18.13
C ASN A 154 -2.05 14.58 -16.78
N TYR A 155 -3.24 14.95 -16.38
CA TYR A 155 -3.78 14.50 -15.14
C TYR A 155 -4.70 13.29 -15.30
N SER A 156 -4.37 12.18 -14.65
CA SER A 156 -5.22 11.00 -14.58
C SER A 156 -5.43 10.58 -13.11
N TRP A 157 -6.57 9.98 -12.79
CA TRP A 157 -6.86 9.51 -11.44
C TRP A 157 -5.82 8.48 -10.93
N PRO A 158 -5.35 7.51 -11.75
CA PRO A 158 -4.28 6.60 -11.33
C PRO A 158 -2.98 7.31 -10.96
N ARG A 159 -2.61 8.38 -11.67
CA ARG A 159 -1.44 9.18 -11.32
C ARG A 159 -1.63 9.91 -9.99
N GLY A 160 -2.84 10.43 -9.75
CA GLY A 160 -3.21 11.01 -8.47
C GLY A 160 -3.15 10.01 -7.34
N ALA A 161 -3.67 8.79 -7.55
CA ALA A 161 -3.59 7.71 -6.57
C ALA A 161 -2.14 7.38 -6.22
N LYS A 162 -1.28 7.20 -7.22
CA LYS A 162 0.16 6.98 -7.01
C LYS A 162 0.80 8.11 -6.21
N TRP A 163 0.51 9.37 -6.57
CA TRP A 163 1.05 10.54 -5.86
C TRP A 163 0.61 10.56 -4.38
N VAL A 164 -0.66 10.30 -4.09
CA VAL A 164 -1.17 10.23 -2.71
C VAL A 164 -0.48 9.11 -1.94
N MET A 165 -0.32 7.93 -2.54
CA MET A 165 0.38 6.81 -1.93
C MET A 165 1.82 7.18 -1.58
N GLU A 166 2.57 7.75 -2.51
CA GLU A 166 3.99 8.11 -2.32
C GLU A 166 4.18 9.24 -1.31
N ARG A 167 3.32 10.27 -1.34
CA ARG A 167 3.56 11.52 -0.62
C ARG A 167 2.78 11.66 0.68
N ARG A 168 1.69 10.92 0.85
CA ARG A 168 0.80 11.08 1.99
C ARG A 168 0.61 9.80 2.80
N ILE A 169 0.55 8.66 2.14
CA ILE A 169 0.26 7.38 2.79
C ILE A 169 1.53 6.70 3.28
N ALA A 170 2.58 6.61 2.44
CA ALA A 170 3.81 5.89 2.76
C ALA A 170 4.46 6.33 4.07
N ALA A 171 4.58 7.64 4.31
CA ALA A 171 5.21 8.17 5.51
C ALA A 171 4.50 7.74 6.81
N ASN A 172 3.18 7.62 6.77
CA ASN A 172 2.39 7.23 7.95
C ASN A 172 2.34 5.71 8.14
N LEU A 173 2.42 4.94 7.05
CA LEU A 173 2.47 3.48 7.12
C LEU A 173 3.80 2.96 7.65
N SER A 174 4.90 3.67 7.40
CA SER A 174 6.25 3.30 7.86
C SER A 174 6.53 3.69 9.32
N ALA A 175 5.69 4.53 9.91
CA ALA A 175 5.88 5.06 11.27
C ALA A 175 5.27 4.19 12.39
N LYS A 176 4.66 3.06 12.04
CA LYS A 176 4.05 2.08 12.94
C LYS A 176 4.53 0.67 12.60
#